data_72bb774237564c503324f359aad32315
#
_entry.id   72bb774237564c503324f359aad32315
#
_cell.length_a   1.000
_cell.length_b   1.000
_cell.length_c   1.000
_cell.angle_alpha   90.00
_cell.angle_beta   90.00
_cell.angle_gamma   90.00
#
_symmetry.space_group_name_H-M   'P 1'
#
loop_
_entity.id
_entity.type
_entity.pdbx_description
1 polymer ?
#
loop_
_entity_poly.entity_id
_entity_poly.type
_entity_poly.pdbx_seq_one_letter_code
_entity_poly.pdbx_strand_id
1 'polypeptide(L)'
;RRVGEAGGTGMIEGKRIRLRAFEGTDATANHEFVNDPETLRGMMSGIPFPSSYADEQQWLSQQSSYTRGEYQFAVETVDGDELAGRCGIIRVDWKNRMAKLAIMIGKPYRGKGYGKEAMELLCDFCFREMNLHKLRVSVFAFNEAAVRCYLSCGFREEGRLEKELWRDGAYRDVLILSRFADA
;
A
#
# COMPACT_ATOMS: atom_id res chain seq x y z
N ARG A 1 22.26 -0.36 -2.63
CA ARG A 1 22.16 -0.04 -4.08
C ARG A 1 21.73 1.39 -4.22
N ARG A 2 22.42 2.15 -5.08
CA ARG A 2 22.24 3.59 -5.29
C ARG A 2 20.83 3.88 -5.81
N VAL A 3 20.21 4.97 -5.33
CA VAL A 3 19.16 5.69 -6.05
C VAL A 3 19.73 6.00 -7.42
N GLY A 4 19.10 5.48 -8.50
CA GLY A 4 19.66 5.52 -9.84
C GLY A 4 19.87 6.95 -10.32
N GLU A 5 21.07 7.22 -10.79
CA GLU A 5 21.36 8.28 -11.73
C GLU A 5 20.76 7.86 -13.07
N ALA A 6 19.60 8.36 -13.39
CA ALA A 6 19.15 8.51 -14.80
C ALA A 6 17.91 9.41 -14.85
N GLY A 7 18.02 10.41 -15.59
CA GLY A 7 17.06 11.28 -16.21
C GLY A 7 15.59 11.19 -15.82
N GLY A 8 15.15 12.08 -14.93
CA GLY A 8 13.80 12.62 -14.92
C GLY A 8 12.72 11.70 -14.34
N THR A 9 11.98 12.25 -13.48
CA THR A 9 10.75 11.81 -12.80
C THR A 9 11.01 10.98 -11.55
N GLY A 10 10.80 11.57 -10.37
CA GLY A 10 10.96 11.00 -9.04
C GLY A 10 10.34 9.62 -8.80
N MET A 11 10.91 8.59 -9.42
CA MET A 11 10.47 7.21 -9.35
C MET A 11 11.39 6.42 -8.43
N ILE A 12 10.82 5.51 -7.65
CA ILE A 12 11.57 4.52 -6.87
C ILE A 12 11.56 3.23 -7.68
N GLU A 13 12.69 2.89 -8.28
CA GLU A 13 12.78 1.76 -9.20
C GLU A 13 13.05 0.44 -8.47
N GLY A 14 12.25 -0.57 -8.80
CA GLY A 14 12.46 -1.96 -8.45
C GLY A 14 12.96 -2.78 -9.65
N LYS A 15 12.79 -4.09 -9.59
CA LYS A 15 13.17 -5.01 -10.68
C LYS A 15 12.03 -5.21 -11.70
N ARG A 16 10.80 -5.31 -11.21
CA ARG A 16 9.61 -5.65 -11.99
C ARG A 16 8.55 -4.56 -11.90
N ILE A 17 8.63 -3.74 -10.86
CA ILE A 17 7.73 -2.61 -10.63
C ILE A 17 8.53 -1.38 -10.24
N ARG A 18 7.90 -0.23 -10.38
CA ARG A 18 8.39 1.05 -9.87
C ARG A 18 7.27 1.76 -9.11
N LEU A 19 7.64 2.60 -8.17
CA LEU A 19 6.73 3.46 -7.44
C LEU A 19 6.86 4.87 -8.00
N ARG A 20 5.74 5.46 -8.43
CA ARG A 20 5.68 6.81 -8.98
C ARG A 20 4.50 7.60 -8.43
N ALA A 21 4.46 8.88 -8.70
CA ALA A 21 3.27 9.68 -8.46
C ALA A 21 2.09 9.17 -9.32
N PHE A 22 0.88 9.42 -8.85
CA PHE A 22 -0.32 9.16 -9.64
C PHE A 22 -0.45 10.15 -10.79
N GLU A 23 -0.96 9.68 -11.91
CA GLU A 23 -1.35 10.46 -13.07
C GLU A 23 -2.86 10.37 -13.29
N GLY A 24 -3.46 11.36 -13.95
CA GLY A 24 -4.91 11.34 -14.22
C GLY A 24 -5.38 10.13 -15.03
N THR A 25 -4.50 9.55 -15.83
CA THR A 25 -4.74 8.33 -16.62
C THR A 25 -4.91 7.08 -15.77
N ASP A 26 -4.45 7.08 -14.51
CA ASP A 26 -4.57 5.95 -13.60
C ASP A 26 -6.00 5.73 -13.10
N ALA A 27 -6.88 6.73 -13.25
CA ALA A 27 -8.22 6.72 -12.67
C ALA A 27 -9.05 5.50 -13.08
N THR A 28 -8.99 5.10 -14.34
CA THR A 28 -9.78 3.97 -14.84
C THR A 28 -9.35 2.66 -14.20
N ALA A 29 -8.07 2.34 -14.25
CA ALA A 29 -7.55 1.10 -13.66
C ALA A 29 -7.71 1.10 -12.13
N ASN A 30 -7.47 2.24 -11.47
CA ASN A 30 -7.65 2.34 -10.02
C ASN A 30 -9.12 2.12 -9.61
N HIS A 31 -10.07 2.70 -10.35
CA HIS A 31 -11.50 2.51 -10.12
C HIS A 31 -11.92 1.03 -10.26
N GLU A 32 -11.41 0.31 -11.25
CA GLU A 32 -11.64 -1.13 -11.39
C GLU A 32 -11.07 -1.91 -10.21
N PHE A 33 -9.86 -1.56 -9.75
CA PHE A 33 -9.21 -2.28 -8.66
C PHE A 33 -9.90 -2.08 -7.31
N VAL A 34 -10.33 -0.86 -6.99
CA VAL A 34 -11.00 -0.60 -5.71
C VAL A 34 -12.39 -1.23 -5.63
N ASN A 35 -13.06 -1.38 -6.77
CA ASN A 35 -14.39 -1.98 -6.86
C ASN A 35 -14.37 -3.51 -7.05
N ASP A 36 -13.21 -4.13 -7.21
CA ASP A 36 -13.12 -5.59 -7.22
C ASP A 36 -13.63 -6.16 -5.87
N PRO A 37 -14.57 -7.13 -5.89
CA PRO A 37 -15.19 -7.63 -4.67
C PRO A 37 -14.21 -8.19 -3.64
N GLU A 38 -13.11 -8.82 -4.07
CA GLU A 38 -12.08 -9.31 -3.15
C GLU A 38 -11.28 -8.16 -2.52
N THR A 39 -11.05 -7.08 -3.29
CA THR A 39 -10.41 -5.86 -2.78
C THR A 39 -11.30 -5.20 -1.73
N LEU A 40 -12.58 -4.98 -2.03
CA LEU A 40 -13.54 -4.40 -1.09
C LEU A 40 -13.61 -5.23 0.19
N ARG A 41 -13.72 -6.55 0.06
CA ARG A 41 -13.79 -7.46 1.20
C ARG A 41 -12.51 -7.46 2.04
N GLY A 42 -11.35 -7.43 1.40
CA GLY A 42 -10.03 -7.62 2.02
C GLY A 42 -9.33 -6.36 2.51
N MET A 43 -9.80 -5.17 2.11
CA MET A 43 -9.11 -3.91 2.42
C MET A 43 -9.97 -2.88 3.17
N MET A 44 -11.28 -2.83 2.90
CA MET A 44 -12.14 -1.82 3.51
C MET A 44 -12.42 -2.15 4.98
N SER A 45 -11.98 -1.30 5.91
CA SER A 45 -12.30 -1.45 7.33
C SER A 45 -13.74 -1.06 7.66
N GLY A 46 -14.33 -0.16 6.87
CA GLY A 46 -15.73 0.25 6.99
C GLY A 46 -16.69 -0.65 6.20
N ILE A 47 -17.84 -0.11 5.87
CA ILE A 47 -18.82 -0.74 4.98
C ILE A 47 -18.19 -0.85 3.58
N PRO A 48 -18.14 -2.06 2.96
CA PRO A 48 -17.58 -2.23 1.62
C PRO A 48 -18.56 -1.69 0.58
N PHE A 49 -18.51 -0.39 0.38
CA PHE A 49 -19.35 0.34 -0.55
C PHE A 49 -18.56 0.64 -1.83
N PRO A 50 -19.12 0.42 -3.03
CA PRO A 50 -18.43 0.72 -4.27
C PRO A 50 -18.19 2.23 -4.43
N SER A 51 -17.00 2.56 -4.93
CA SER A 51 -16.60 3.94 -5.24
C SER A 51 -17.07 4.31 -6.64
N SER A 52 -17.57 5.53 -6.82
CA SER A 52 -17.86 6.05 -8.15
C SER A 52 -16.57 6.45 -8.88
N TYR A 53 -16.62 6.51 -10.22
CA TYR A 53 -15.49 6.98 -11.01
C TYR A 53 -15.10 8.42 -10.65
N ALA A 54 -16.08 9.28 -10.38
CA ALA A 54 -15.83 10.65 -9.97
C ALA A 54 -15.13 10.75 -8.61
N ASP A 55 -15.48 9.87 -7.64
CA ASP A 55 -14.82 9.83 -6.35
C ASP A 55 -13.34 9.41 -6.50
N GLU A 56 -13.05 8.45 -7.37
CA GLU A 56 -11.67 8.04 -7.63
C GLU A 56 -10.86 9.12 -8.34
N GLN A 57 -11.44 9.84 -9.30
CA GLN A 57 -10.77 10.98 -9.93
C GLN A 57 -10.47 12.08 -8.91
N GLN A 58 -11.42 12.38 -8.04
CA GLN A 58 -11.24 13.36 -6.96
C GLN A 58 -10.17 12.90 -5.98
N TRP A 59 -10.17 11.63 -5.58
CA TRP A 59 -9.16 11.05 -4.71
C TRP A 59 -7.76 11.16 -5.33
N LEU A 60 -7.60 10.79 -6.60
CA LEU A 60 -6.34 10.90 -7.33
C LEU A 60 -5.81 12.33 -7.38
N SER A 61 -6.69 13.30 -7.66
CA SER A 61 -6.29 14.71 -7.73
C SER A 61 -5.74 15.26 -6.41
N GLN A 62 -6.09 14.62 -5.30
CA GLN A 62 -5.63 15.01 -3.97
C GLN A 62 -4.30 14.34 -3.58
N GLN A 63 -3.84 13.31 -4.31
CA GLN A 63 -2.61 12.60 -3.98
C GLN A 63 -1.33 13.35 -4.38
N SER A 64 -1.44 14.36 -5.22
CA SER A 64 -0.30 15.21 -5.65
C SER A 64 0.14 16.25 -4.62
N SER A 65 -0.48 16.30 -3.44
CA SER A 65 -0.26 17.35 -2.43
C SER A 65 0.65 16.85 -1.31
N TYR A 66 1.83 17.44 -1.18
CA TYR A 66 2.81 17.21 -0.10
C TYR A 66 2.32 17.61 1.31
N THR A 67 1.10 18.14 1.44
CA THR A 67 0.71 18.92 2.62
C THR A 67 0.04 18.13 3.73
N ARG A 68 -0.29 16.86 3.54
CA ARG A 68 -1.15 16.12 4.50
C ARG A 68 -0.46 15.05 5.35
N GLY A 69 0.83 14.80 5.17
CA GLY A 69 1.53 13.70 5.88
C GLY A 69 1.09 12.30 5.41
N GLU A 70 0.40 12.23 4.28
CA GLU A 70 0.06 11.02 3.55
C GLU A 70 0.85 11.01 2.25
N TYR A 71 1.45 9.87 1.93
CA TYR A 71 2.26 9.72 0.72
C TYR A 71 1.79 8.49 -0.02
N GLN A 72 1.18 8.68 -1.18
CA GLN A 72 0.64 7.59 -1.99
C GLN A 72 1.42 7.44 -3.29
N PHE A 73 1.70 6.22 -3.66
CA PHE A 73 2.41 5.86 -4.87
C PHE A 73 1.55 4.94 -5.74
N ALA A 74 1.55 5.20 -7.03
CA ALA A 74 1.17 4.24 -8.03
C ALA A 74 2.24 3.14 -8.11
N VAL A 75 1.81 1.90 -8.13
CA VAL A 75 2.66 0.73 -8.41
C VAL A 75 2.51 0.42 -9.89
N GLU A 76 3.56 0.64 -10.66
CA GLU A 76 3.57 0.46 -12.11
C GLU A 76 4.50 -0.67 -12.51
N THR A 77 4.12 -1.47 -13.51
CA THR A 77 4.98 -2.52 -14.06
C THR A 77 6.10 -1.92 -14.91
N VAL A 78 7.32 -2.47 -14.82
CA VAL A 78 8.45 -2.03 -15.63
C VAL A 78 8.27 -2.45 -17.10
N ASP A 79 7.70 -3.62 -17.35
CA ASP A 79 7.62 -4.21 -18.69
C ASP A 79 6.46 -3.69 -19.55
N GLY A 80 5.51 -2.99 -18.98
CA GLY A 80 4.32 -2.57 -19.75
C GLY A 80 3.80 -1.19 -19.40
N ASP A 81 4.46 -0.48 -18.50
CA ASP A 81 4.03 0.83 -18.01
C ASP A 81 2.56 0.84 -17.55
N GLU A 82 2.10 -0.31 -16.98
CA GLU A 82 0.72 -0.51 -16.56
C GLU A 82 0.58 -0.28 -15.06
N LEU A 83 -0.49 0.39 -14.65
CA LEU A 83 -0.84 0.49 -13.24
C LEU A 83 -1.18 -0.91 -12.71
N ALA A 84 -0.36 -1.43 -11.77
CA ALA A 84 -0.58 -2.71 -11.12
C ALA A 84 -1.26 -2.60 -9.75
N GLY A 85 -1.27 -1.39 -9.18
CA GLY A 85 -1.85 -1.16 -7.87
C GLY A 85 -1.40 0.16 -7.26
N ARG A 86 -1.52 0.24 -5.95
CA ARG A 86 -1.05 1.40 -5.16
C ARG A 86 -0.48 0.96 -3.83
N CYS A 87 0.45 1.73 -3.30
CA CYS A 87 0.92 1.60 -1.93
C CYS A 87 1.20 2.97 -1.35
N GLY A 88 1.24 3.07 -0.03
CA GLY A 88 1.51 4.38 0.55
C GLY A 88 1.55 4.39 2.06
N ILE A 89 1.86 5.57 2.54
CA ILE A 89 1.92 5.94 3.94
C ILE A 89 0.61 6.66 4.27
N ILE A 90 -0.22 6.05 5.12
CA ILE A 90 -1.54 6.58 5.46
C ILE A 90 -1.44 7.60 6.60
N ARG A 91 -0.46 7.44 7.47
CA ARG A 91 -0.26 8.31 8.63
C ARG A 91 1.19 8.25 9.07
N VAL A 92 1.76 9.42 9.39
CA VAL A 92 3.09 9.54 9.99
C VAL A 92 2.97 10.15 11.39
N ASP A 93 3.64 9.55 12.34
CA ASP A 93 3.93 10.11 13.66
C ASP A 93 5.41 10.51 13.68
N TRP A 94 5.67 11.75 13.36
CA TRP A 94 7.03 12.29 13.26
C TRP A 94 7.76 12.29 14.60
N LYS A 95 7.05 12.54 15.72
CA LYS A 95 7.66 12.55 17.05
C LYS A 95 8.22 11.18 17.42
N ASN A 96 7.46 10.14 17.15
CA ASN A 96 7.84 8.77 17.46
C ASN A 96 8.51 8.05 16.27
N ARG A 97 8.69 8.75 15.15
CA ARG A 97 9.30 8.21 13.92
C ARG A 97 8.63 6.92 13.44
N MET A 98 7.30 6.92 13.43
CA MET A 98 6.49 5.77 13.05
C MET A 98 5.56 6.11 11.89
N ALA A 99 5.25 5.12 11.06
CA ALA A 99 4.23 5.27 10.02
C ALA A 99 3.31 4.06 9.93
N LYS A 100 2.07 4.31 9.47
CA LYS A 100 1.13 3.28 9.07
C LYS A 100 1.13 3.19 7.54
N LEU A 101 1.32 1.98 7.02
CA LEU A 101 1.39 1.70 5.59
C LEU A 101 0.15 0.94 5.11
N ALA A 102 -0.11 1.05 3.81
CA ALA A 102 -1.10 0.25 3.10
C ALA A 102 -0.61 -0.11 1.70
N ILE A 103 -1.16 -1.19 1.16
CA ILE A 103 -0.92 -1.63 -0.21
C ILE A 103 -2.17 -2.28 -0.79
N MET A 104 -2.41 -2.05 -2.06
CA MET A 104 -3.41 -2.72 -2.87
C MET A 104 -2.80 -3.11 -4.20
N ILE A 105 -2.94 -4.37 -4.59
CA ILE A 105 -2.57 -4.86 -5.92
C ILE A 105 -3.84 -5.27 -6.66
N GLY A 106 -4.01 -4.73 -7.86
CA GLY A 106 -5.12 -5.06 -8.75
C GLY A 106 -5.18 -6.54 -9.06
N LYS A 107 -6.39 -7.09 -9.20
CA LYS A 107 -6.61 -8.53 -9.38
C LYS A 107 -5.76 -9.16 -10.51
N PRO A 108 -5.59 -8.53 -11.70
CA PRO A 108 -4.79 -9.09 -12.78
C PRO A 108 -3.29 -9.21 -12.47
N TYR A 109 -2.83 -8.50 -11.44
CA TYR A 109 -1.41 -8.39 -11.07
C TYR A 109 -1.05 -9.14 -9.78
N ARG A 110 -2.04 -9.78 -9.12
CA ARG A 110 -1.82 -10.60 -7.91
C ARG A 110 -1.05 -11.87 -8.23
N GLY A 111 -0.38 -12.41 -7.24
CA GLY A 111 0.38 -13.66 -7.36
C GLY A 111 1.72 -13.54 -8.10
N LYS A 112 2.04 -12.38 -8.67
CA LYS A 112 3.27 -12.13 -9.45
C LYS A 112 4.44 -11.58 -8.59
N GLY A 113 4.24 -11.44 -7.28
CA GLY A 113 5.25 -10.91 -6.35
C GLY A 113 5.34 -9.38 -6.31
N TYR A 114 4.52 -8.66 -7.06
CA TYR A 114 4.53 -7.19 -7.10
C TYR A 114 4.23 -6.55 -5.75
N GLY A 115 3.30 -7.12 -4.98
CA GLY A 115 2.97 -6.63 -3.66
C GLY A 115 4.15 -6.69 -2.68
N LYS A 116 4.92 -7.77 -2.71
CA LYS A 116 6.13 -7.91 -1.90
C LYS A 116 7.17 -6.85 -2.31
N GLU A 117 7.45 -6.75 -3.58
CA GLU A 117 8.45 -5.80 -4.09
C GLU A 117 8.07 -4.35 -3.80
N ALA A 118 6.80 -3.97 -4.00
CA ALA A 118 6.29 -2.64 -3.68
C ALA A 118 6.42 -2.32 -2.18
N MET A 119 6.10 -3.28 -1.31
CA MET A 119 6.24 -3.10 0.13
C MET A 119 7.70 -2.98 0.56
N GLU A 120 8.62 -3.74 -0.03
CA GLU A 120 10.06 -3.63 0.24
C GLU A 120 10.59 -2.25 -0.16
N LEU A 121 10.24 -1.75 -1.37
CA LEU A 121 10.62 -0.41 -1.83
C LEU A 121 10.05 0.69 -0.93
N LEU A 122 8.79 0.58 -0.54
CA LEU A 122 8.15 1.53 0.36
C LEU A 122 8.80 1.54 1.74
N CYS A 123 9.15 0.38 2.29
CA CYS A 123 9.86 0.29 3.56
C CYS A 123 11.25 0.93 3.48
N ASP A 124 11.99 0.67 2.42
CA ASP A 124 13.30 1.28 2.19
C ASP A 124 13.21 2.80 2.11
N PHE A 125 12.23 3.32 1.38
CA PHE A 125 11.95 4.76 1.33
C PHE A 125 11.63 5.33 2.72
N CYS A 126 10.77 4.69 3.50
CA CYS A 126 10.42 5.13 4.84
C CYS A 126 11.62 5.16 5.79
N PHE A 127 12.48 4.15 5.74
CA PHE A 127 13.63 4.07 6.64
C PHE A 127 14.77 4.99 6.23
N ARG A 128 15.08 5.07 4.93
CA ARG A 128 16.28 5.80 4.44
C ARG A 128 16.02 7.27 4.17
N GLU A 129 14.88 7.59 3.52
CA GLU A 129 14.57 8.97 3.12
C GLU A 129 13.79 9.72 4.20
N MET A 130 12.84 9.05 4.86
CA MET A 130 12.03 9.68 5.91
C MET A 130 12.59 9.51 7.32
N ASN A 131 13.67 8.76 7.48
CA ASN A 131 14.31 8.51 8.79
C ASN A 131 13.32 7.93 9.81
N LEU A 132 12.38 7.11 9.38
CA LEU A 132 11.43 6.45 10.27
C LEU A 132 12.11 5.28 10.98
N HIS A 133 11.60 4.95 12.18
CA HIS A 133 12.12 3.87 13.02
C HIS A 133 11.24 2.63 12.98
N LYS A 134 9.91 2.81 12.85
CA LYS A 134 8.93 1.73 12.93
C LYS A 134 7.84 1.90 11.88
N LEU A 135 7.57 0.84 11.15
CA LEU A 135 6.48 0.77 10.18
C LEU A 135 5.44 -0.23 10.64
N ARG A 136 4.16 0.11 10.49
CA ARG A 136 3.04 -0.68 10.93
C ARG A 136 2.04 -0.88 9.80
N VAL A 137 1.47 -2.08 9.72
CA VAL A 137 0.31 -2.38 8.90
C VAL A 137 -0.78 -3.00 9.77
N SER A 138 -2.05 -2.78 9.40
CA SER A 138 -3.19 -3.50 9.95
C SER A 138 -3.75 -4.38 8.84
N VAL A 139 -3.92 -5.67 9.11
CA VAL A 139 -4.37 -6.64 8.12
C VAL A 139 -5.46 -7.53 8.72
N PHE A 140 -6.51 -7.82 7.96
CA PHE A 140 -7.56 -8.74 8.39
C PHE A 140 -6.99 -10.15 8.46
N ALA A 141 -7.20 -10.85 9.59
CA ALA A 141 -6.62 -12.16 9.83
C ALA A 141 -7.02 -13.20 8.76
N PHE A 142 -8.19 -13.03 8.15
CA PHE A 142 -8.65 -13.90 7.06
C PHE A 142 -8.00 -13.61 5.71
N ASN A 143 -7.32 -12.46 5.55
CA ASN A 143 -6.58 -12.12 4.32
C ASN A 143 -5.17 -12.74 4.36
N GLU A 144 -5.13 -14.06 4.30
CA GLU A 144 -3.88 -14.82 4.42
C GLU A 144 -2.82 -14.41 3.38
N ALA A 145 -3.23 -14.02 2.17
CA ALA A 145 -2.31 -13.59 1.13
C ALA A 145 -1.56 -12.31 1.54
N ALA A 146 -2.27 -11.33 2.09
CA ALA A 146 -1.66 -10.10 2.60
C ALA A 146 -0.79 -10.37 3.84
N VAL A 147 -1.26 -11.22 4.76
CA VAL A 147 -0.48 -11.63 5.94
C VAL A 147 0.86 -12.25 5.51
N ARG A 148 0.84 -13.24 4.59
CA ARG A 148 2.06 -13.87 4.06
C ARG A 148 2.97 -12.85 3.36
N CYS A 149 2.40 -11.90 2.62
CA CYS A 149 3.16 -10.85 1.96
C CYS A 149 3.93 -10.01 2.99
N TYR A 150 3.27 -9.51 4.01
CA TYR A 150 3.91 -8.68 5.04
C TYR A 150 4.97 -9.45 5.83
N LEU A 151 4.68 -10.68 6.24
CA LEU A 151 5.66 -11.52 6.94
C LEU A 151 6.91 -11.75 6.07
N SER A 152 6.74 -11.97 4.76
CA SER A 152 7.86 -12.14 3.83
C SER A 152 8.69 -10.86 3.60
N CYS A 153 8.15 -9.69 3.96
CA CYS A 153 8.83 -8.39 3.97
C CYS A 153 9.45 -8.05 5.33
N GLY A 154 9.53 -9.00 6.26
CA GLY A 154 10.14 -8.80 7.58
C GLY A 154 9.25 -8.14 8.63
N PHE A 155 7.95 -7.99 8.38
CA PHE A 155 7.01 -7.61 9.42
C PHE A 155 6.79 -8.77 10.39
N ARG A 156 6.52 -8.45 11.66
CA ARG A 156 6.20 -9.41 12.71
C ARG A 156 4.88 -9.03 13.37
N GLU A 157 4.11 -10.02 13.82
CA GLU A 157 2.91 -9.77 14.62
C GLU A 157 3.29 -9.09 15.94
N GLU A 158 2.68 -7.94 16.21
CA GLU A 158 2.87 -7.17 17.43
C GLU A 158 1.62 -7.20 18.30
N GLY A 159 0.47 -7.48 17.69
CA GLY A 159 -0.78 -7.58 18.39
C GLY A 159 -1.93 -8.09 17.51
N ARG A 160 -3.00 -8.50 18.18
CA ARG A 160 -4.25 -8.96 17.56
C ARG A 160 -5.40 -8.24 18.22
N LEU A 161 -6.25 -7.65 17.39
CA LEU A 161 -7.51 -7.04 17.81
C LEU A 161 -8.61 -8.08 17.56
N GLU A 162 -9.08 -8.70 18.61
CA GLU A 162 -10.10 -9.75 18.52
C GLU A 162 -11.45 -9.14 18.16
N LYS A 163 -12.16 -9.77 17.21
CA LYS A 163 -13.52 -9.41 16.82
C LYS A 163 -13.69 -7.92 16.43
N GLU A 164 -12.64 -7.33 15.85
CA GLU A 164 -12.56 -5.91 15.52
C GLU A 164 -13.37 -5.54 14.26
N LEU A 165 -13.51 -6.48 13.31
CA LEU A 165 -14.14 -6.23 12.03
C LEU A 165 -15.40 -7.07 11.86
N TRP A 166 -16.53 -6.45 11.53
CA TRP A 166 -17.70 -7.16 11.06
C TRP A 166 -17.61 -7.39 9.54
N ARG A 167 -17.56 -8.65 9.12
CA ARG A 167 -17.45 -9.01 7.71
C ARG A 167 -18.12 -10.37 7.41
N ASP A 168 -18.93 -10.42 6.35
CA ASP A 168 -19.64 -11.63 5.91
C ASP A 168 -20.46 -12.26 7.06
N GLY A 169 -21.21 -11.45 7.79
CA GLY A 169 -22.09 -11.93 8.86
C GLY A 169 -21.38 -12.42 10.13
N ALA A 170 -20.07 -12.12 10.29
CA ALA A 170 -19.30 -12.53 11.47
C ALA A 170 -18.25 -11.49 11.88
N TYR A 171 -17.90 -11.50 13.16
CA TYR A 171 -16.75 -10.76 13.65
C TYR A 171 -15.45 -11.45 13.26
N ARG A 172 -14.46 -10.65 12.85
CA ARG A 172 -13.15 -11.08 12.39
C ARG A 172 -12.06 -10.32 13.12
N ASP A 173 -10.93 -10.99 13.31
CA ASP A 173 -9.76 -10.37 13.94
C ASP A 173 -8.97 -9.51 12.95
N VAL A 174 -8.30 -8.50 13.50
CA VAL A 174 -7.33 -7.68 12.79
C VAL A 174 -5.95 -7.87 13.42
N LEU A 175 -4.97 -8.21 12.60
CA LEU A 175 -3.58 -8.33 13.04
C LEU A 175 -2.89 -6.98 12.88
N ILE A 176 -2.09 -6.62 13.87
CA ILE A 176 -1.16 -5.50 13.83
C ILE A 176 0.23 -6.09 13.61
N LEU A 177 0.81 -5.79 12.45
CA LEU A 177 2.15 -6.23 12.11
C LEU A 177 3.07 -5.02 12.05
N SER A 178 4.30 -5.17 12.52
CA SER A 178 5.29 -4.10 12.53
C SER A 178 6.66 -4.58 12.04
N ARG A 179 7.37 -3.67 11.37
CA ARG A 179 8.77 -3.81 10.95
C ARG A 179 9.56 -2.63 11.48
N PHE A 180 10.77 -2.90 11.96
CA PHE A 180 11.69 -1.86 12.47
C PHE A 180 12.82 -1.63 11.48
N ALA A 181 13.36 -0.41 11.49
CA ALA A 181 14.63 -0.15 10.83
C ALA A 181 15.71 -1.05 11.47
N ASP A 182 16.56 -1.60 10.64
CA ASP A 182 17.77 -2.26 11.14
C ASP A 182 18.64 -1.22 11.85
N ALA A 183 19.16 -1.59 13.04
CA ALA A 183 19.97 -0.71 13.87
C ALA A 183 21.36 -0.51 13.25
#